data_5f8ac74667a5294ad543ea69523cb1f7
#
_entry.id   5f8ac74667a5294ad543ea69523cb1f7
#
_cell.length_a   1.000
_cell.length_b   1.000
_cell.length_c   1.000
_cell.angle_alpha   90.00
_cell.angle_beta   90.00
_cell.angle_gamma   90.00
#
_symmetry.space_group_name_H-M   'P 1'
#
loop_
_entity.id
_entity.type
_entity.pdbx_description
1 polymer ?
#
loop_
_entity_poly.entity_id
_entity_poly.type
_entity_poly.pdbx_seq_one_letter_code
_entity_poly.pdbx_strand_id
1 'polypeptide(L)'
;RPILELGTLEDDLVRRDFTVNALAEAEDGTIIDLFDGQEHLKQMILVTPLDPKLTFMDDPLRILRAFRFSITKGFTMCEDIQRAIAEPLLWVKMKEVVSAQRIREELTKCFHADTMTSLQMLFVLEDVHPGMIEEVLFQDGMWLKPTFEK
;
A
#
# COMPACT_ATOMS: atom_id res chain seq x y z
N ARG A 1 -14.87 -13.08 27.35
CA ARG A 1 -14.18 -12.24 26.37
C ARG A 1 -12.83 -11.78 26.95
N PRO A 2 -11.72 -12.06 26.28
CA PRO A 2 -10.44 -11.60 26.80
C PRO A 2 -10.39 -10.07 26.81
N ILE A 3 -9.87 -9.53 27.90
CA ILE A 3 -9.60 -8.10 27.96
C ILE A 3 -8.39 -7.84 27.07
N LEU A 4 -8.53 -6.94 26.11
CA LEU A 4 -7.42 -6.57 25.23
C LEU A 4 -6.45 -5.71 26.03
N GLU A 5 -5.27 -6.24 26.29
CA GLU A 5 -4.20 -5.50 26.94
C GLU A 5 -3.64 -4.46 25.97
N LEU A 6 -3.16 -3.33 26.49
CA LEU A 6 -2.61 -2.25 25.67
C LEU A 6 -1.41 -2.74 24.82
N GLY A 7 -0.56 -3.62 25.39
CA GLY A 7 0.57 -4.19 24.66
C GLY A 7 0.12 -5.03 23.45
N THR A 8 -0.94 -5.81 23.60
CA THR A 8 -1.51 -6.61 22.48
C THR A 8 -2.10 -5.73 21.40
N LEU A 9 -2.78 -4.64 21.81
CA LEU A 9 -3.32 -3.66 20.88
C LEU A 9 -2.21 -2.94 20.13
N GLU A 10 -1.16 -2.52 20.82
CA GLU A 10 0.00 -1.89 20.20
C GLU A 10 0.64 -2.81 19.17
N ASP A 11 0.83 -4.09 19.50
CA ASP A 11 1.38 -5.09 18.58
C ASP A 11 0.53 -5.24 17.32
N ASP A 12 -0.78 -5.18 17.45
CA ASP A 12 -1.68 -5.23 16.28
C ASP A 12 -1.59 -3.96 15.45
N LEU A 13 -1.65 -2.79 16.09
CA LEU A 13 -1.65 -1.51 15.37
C LEU A 13 -0.32 -1.21 14.68
N VAL A 14 0.80 -1.59 15.29
CA VAL A 14 2.12 -1.36 14.70
C VAL A 14 2.34 -2.15 13.41
N ARG A 15 1.59 -3.23 13.22
CA ARG A 15 1.67 -4.07 12.01
C ARG A 15 0.76 -3.61 10.88
N ARG A 16 0.01 -2.54 11.10
CA ARG A 16 -0.86 -1.99 10.07
C ARG A 16 -0.04 -1.29 8.99
N ASP A 17 -0.66 -1.07 7.84
CA ASP A 17 0.02 -0.46 6.70
C ASP A 17 0.38 1.02 6.94
N PHE A 18 -0.60 1.82 7.34
CA PHE A 18 -0.42 3.27 7.51
C PHE A 18 -1.00 3.72 8.84
N THR A 19 -0.44 4.79 9.39
CA THR A 19 -0.88 5.35 10.67
C THR A 19 -2.35 5.77 10.64
N VAL A 20 -2.84 6.24 9.49
CA VAL A 20 -4.24 6.63 9.32
C VAL A 20 -5.20 5.43 9.46
N ASN A 21 -4.69 4.21 9.30
CA ASN A 21 -5.41 2.96 9.50
C ASN A 21 -5.03 2.26 10.81
N ALA A 22 -4.14 2.85 11.60
CA ALA A 22 -3.64 2.30 12.86
C ALA A 22 -4.32 2.98 14.06
N LEU A 23 -5.61 3.19 13.96
CA LEU A 23 -6.46 3.75 15.01
C LEU A 23 -7.36 2.67 15.56
N ALA A 24 -7.66 2.76 16.84
CA ALA A 24 -8.60 1.86 17.49
C ALA A 24 -9.62 2.66 18.32
N GLU A 25 -10.80 2.11 18.48
CA GLU A 25 -11.83 2.71 19.32
C GLU A 25 -11.96 1.89 20.61
N ALA A 26 -11.84 2.55 21.76
CA ALA A 26 -12.08 1.94 23.04
C ALA A 26 -13.58 1.77 23.28
N GLU A 27 -13.94 0.96 24.29
CA GLU A 27 -15.35 0.69 24.60
C GLU A 27 -16.13 1.96 24.95
N ASP A 28 -15.48 2.97 25.52
CA ASP A 28 -16.09 4.25 25.89
C ASP A 28 -16.18 5.24 24.70
N GLY A 29 -15.77 4.82 23.49
CA GLY A 29 -15.76 5.67 22.30
C GLY A 29 -14.49 6.49 22.11
N THR A 30 -13.54 6.41 23.05
CA THR A 30 -12.26 7.12 22.92
C THR A 30 -11.44 6.52 21.78
N ILE A 31 -10.84 7.38 20.96
CA ILE A 31 -9.94 6.93 19.89
C ILE A 31 -8.55 6.71 20.46
N ILE A 32 -8.02 5.51 20.26
CA ILE A 32 -6.65 5.16 20.60
C ILE A 32 -5.79 5.40 19.39
N ASP A 33 -4.87 6.34 19.51
CA ASP A 33 -4.03 6.81 18.40
C ASP A 33 -2.57 6.80 18.85
N LEU A 34 -1.89 5.68 18.61
CA LEU A 34 -0.51 5.47 19.08
C LEU A 34 0.55 6.05 18.15
N PHE A 35 0.20 6.36 16.90
CA PHE A 35 1.16 6.72 15.86
C PHE A 35 0.79 8.03 15.13
N ASP A 36 0.03 8.90 15.77
CA ASP A 36 -0.39 10.18 15.21
C ASP A 36 -1.24 10.08 13.94
N GLY A 37 -2.02 9.00 13.81
CA GLY A 37 -2.83 8.76 12.61
C GLY A 37 -3.86 9.85 12.35
N GLN A 38 -4.46 10.42 13.40
CA GLN A 38 -5.43 11.50 13.23
C GLN A 38 -4.79 12.76 12.67
N GLU A 39 -3.57 13.09 13.13
CA GLU A 39 -2.83 14.25 12.61
C GLU A 39 -2.41 14.01 11.16
N HIS A 40 -1.92 12.81 10.84
CA HIS A 40 -1.56 12.45 9.47
C HIS A 40 -2.79 12.47 8.54
N LEU A 41 -3.95 12.08 9.05
CA LEU A 41 -5.20 12.17 8.30
C LEU A 41 -5.57 13.62 7.98
N LYS A 42 -5.43 14.53 8.95
CA LYS A 42 -5.67 15.95 8.71
C LYS A 42 -4.73 16.53 7.66
N GLN A 43 -3.47 16.13 7.71
CA GLN A 43 -2.45 16.57 6.76
C GLN A 43 -2.55 15.86 5.42
N MET A 44 -3.40 14.83 5.30
CA MET A 44 -3.51 14.00 4.11
C MET A 44 -2.16 13.42 3.69
N ILE A 45 -1.42 12.89 4.67
CA ILE A 45 -0.11 12.28 4.45
C ILE A 45 -0.13 10.82 4.87
N LEU A 46 0.47 9.95 4.07
CA LEU A 46 0.69 8.54 4.42
C LEU A 46 2.02 8.40 5.13
N VAL A 47 1.96 7.80 6.32
CA VAL A 47 3.12 7.46 7.15
C VAL A 47 2.90 6.04 7.64
N THR A 48 3.96 5.24 7.72
CA THR A 48 3.88 3.88 8.28
C THR A 48 4.17 3.89 9.77
N PRO A 49 3.52 3.02 10.58
CA PRO A 49 3.83 2.93 12.02
C PRO A 49 5.27 2.55 12.31
N LEU A 50 5.84 1.68 11.47
CA LEU A 50 7.26 1.29 11.52
C LEU A 50 8.03 1.92 10.36
N ASP A 51 9.34 1.68 10.31
CA ASP A 51 10.12 1.98 9.12
C ASP A 51 9.43 1.36 7.90
N PRO A 52 9.20 2.13 6.82
CA PRO A 52 8.49 1.63 5.65
C PRO A 52 9.08 0.35 5.06
N LYS A 53 10.39 0.17 5.13
CA LYS A 53 11.01 -1.06 4.65
C LYS A 53 10.51 -2.30 5.39
N LEU A 54 10.32 -2.19 6.70
CA LEU A 54 9.76 -3.28 7.50
C LEU A 54 8.30 -3.54 7.16
N THR A 55 7.52 -2.49 7.05
CA THR A 55 6.10 -2.56 6.72
C THR A 55 5.88 -3.19 5.35
N PHE A 56 6.67 -2.80 4.36
CA PHE A 56 6.56 -3.31 3.00
C PHE A 56 7.20 -4.69 2.84
N MET A 57 8.23 -5.01 3.62
CA MET A 57 8.79 -6.36 3.61
C MET A 57 7.80 -7.38 4.19
N ASP A 58 7.03 -6.97 5.20
CA ASP A 58 6.00 -7.81 5.80
C ASP A 58 4.88 -8.13 4.79
N ASP A 59 4.44 -7.14 4.01
CA ASP A 59 3.50 -7.34 2.91
C ASP A 59 3.78 -6.32 1.80
N PRO A 60 4.52 -6.71 0.75
CA PRO A 60 4.90 -5.77 -0.32
C PRO A 60 3.72 -5.16 -1.08
N LEU A 61 2.54 -5.79 -1.04
CA LEU A 61 1.35 -5.20 -1.67
C LEU A 61 1.01 -3.83 -1.09
N ARG A 62 1.45 -3.54 0.11
CA ARG A 62 1.24 -2.24 0.76
C ARG A 62 1.83 -1.08 -0.03
N ILE A 63 2.85 -1.33 -0.87
CA ILE A 63 3.36 -0.32 -1.82
C ILE A 63 2.26 0.10 -2.78
N LEU A 64 1.55 -0.86 -3.37
CA LEU A 64 0.44 -0.56 -4.28
C LEU A 64 -0.74 0.07 -3.54
N ARG A 65 -0.97 -0.32 -2.29
CA ARG A 65 -1.97 0.32 -1.45
C ARG A 65 -1.65 1.79 -1.20
N ALA A 66 -0.36 2.13 -1.02
CA ALA A 66 0.07 3.52 -0.87
C ALA A 66 -0.29 4.33 -2.13
N PHE A 67 -0.01 3.80 -3.31
CA PHE A 67 -0.40 4.43 -4.56
C PHE A 67 -1.91 4.55 -4.69
N ARG A 68 -2.65 3.50 -4.32
CA ARG A 68 -4.11 3.54 -4.39
C ARG A 68 -4.69 4.64 -3.51
N PHE A 69 -4.22 4.76 -2.28
CA PHE A 69 -4.69 5.82 -1.38
C PHE A 69 -4.32 7.22 -1.90
N SER A 70 -3.15 7.35 -2.49
CA SER A 70 -2.76 8.61 -3.14
C SER A 70 -3.68 8.96 -4.29
N ILE A 71 -4.00 8.00 -5.14
CA ILE A 71 -4.84 8.20 -6.33
C ILE A 71 -6.31 8.40 -5.95
N THR A 72 -6.85 7.55 -5.07
CA THR A 72 -8.29 7.56 -4.76
C THR A 72 -8.68 8.62 -3.74
N LYS A 73 -7.78 8.98 -2.83
CA LYS A 73 -8.09 9.85 -1.69
C LYS A 73 -7.23 11.10 -1.58
N GLY A 74 -6.25 11.25 -2.46
CA GLY A 74 -5.40 12.44 -2.49
C GLY A 74 -4.32 12.49 -1.43
N PHE A 75 -3.97 11.37 -0.80
CA PHE A 75 -2.88 11.33 0.15
C PHE A 75 -1.53 11.56 -0.53
N THR A 76 -0.64 12.27 0.16
CA THR A 76 0.76 12.41 -0.23
C THR A 76 1.59 11.41 0.59
N MET A 77 2.47 10.68 -0.06
CA MET A 77 3.38 9.78 0.64
C MET A 77 4.52 10.56 1.29
N CYS A 78 4.86 10.23 2.55
CA CYS A 78 6.02 10.84 3.20
C CYS A 78 7.32 10.42 2.48
N GLU A 79 8.40 11.17 2.73
CA GLU A 79 9.68 10.91 2.08
C GLU A 79 10.22 9.51 2.34
N ASP A 80 10.04 8.99 3.56
CA ASP A 80 10.52 7.65 3.91
C ASP A 80 9.82 6.57 3.10
N ILE A 81 8.51 6.72 2.85
CA ILE A 81 7.77 5.82 1.96
C ILE A 81 8.29 5.92 0.54
N GLN A 82 8.51 7.14 0.03
CA GLN A 82 9.01 7.35 -1.32
C GLN A 82 10.38 6.70 -1.50
N ARG A 83 11.27 6.82 -0.52
CA ARG A 83 12.59 6.16 -0.55
C ARG A 83 12.46 4.65 -0.52
N ALA A 84 11.55 4.10 0.28
CA ALA A 84 11.33 2.66 0.35
C ALA A 84 10.81 2.10 -0.97
N ILE A 85 9.89 2.80 -1.63
CA ILE A 85 9.35 2.40 -2.94
C ILE A 85 10.46 2.33 -4.00
N ALA A 86 11.50 3.14 -3.87
CA ALA A 86 12.63 3.12 -4.76
C ALA A 86 13.57 1.92 -4.54
N GLU A 87 13.33 1.09 -3.54
CA GLU A 87 14.16 -0.08 -3.22
C GLU A 87 13.79 -1.28 -4.09
N PRO A 88 14.68 -1.74 -5.01
CA PRO A 88 14.36 -2.84 -5.93
C PRO A 88 14.01 -4.15 -5.22
N LEU A 89 14.61 -4.41 -4.06
CA LEU A 89 14.39 -5.66 -3.33
C LEU A 89 12.93 -5.86 -2.93
N LEU A 90 12.23 -4.78 -2.60
CA LEU A 90 10.81 -4.85 -2.23
C LEU A 90 9.93 -5.28 -3.41
N TRP A 91 10.28 -4.85 -4.62
CA TRP A 91 9.55 -5.23 -5.83
C TRP A 91 9.82 -6.70 -6.20
N VAL A 92 11.06 -7.16 -6.03
CA VAL A 92 11.41 -8.57 -6.21
C VAL A 92 10.60 -9.42 -5.20
N LYS A 93 10.53 -8.97 -3.95
CA LYS A 93 9.75 -9.64 -2.92
C LYS A 93 8.27 -9.68 -3.27
N MET A 94 7.73 -8.59 -3.82
CA MET A 94 6.33 -8.54 -4.26
C MET A 94 6.04 -9.64 -5.26
N LYS A 95 6.90 -9.81 -6.26
CA LYS A 95 6.74 -10.87 -7.26
C LYS A 95 6.76 -12.26 -6.63
N GLU A 96 7.61 -12.46 -5.64
CA GLU A 96 7.78 -13.78 -5.00
C GLU A 96 6.62 -14.18 -4.09
N VAL A 97 6.07 -13.23 -3.31
CA VAL A 97 5.17 -13.58 -2.21
C VAL A 97 3.75 -13.07 -2.34
N VAL A 98 3.51 -12.09 -3.20
CA VAL A 98 2.15 -11.53 -3.38
C VAL A 98 1.48 -12.20 -4.57
N SER A 99 0.26 -12.68 -4.39
CA SER A 99 -0.47 -13.33 -5.48
C SER A 99 -0.79 -12.33 -6.59
N ALA A 100 -0.81 -12.83 -7.83
CA ALA A 100 -1.19 -12.04 -8.99
C ALA A 100 -2.59 -11.44 -8.83
N GLN A 101 -3.51 -12.18 -8.21
CA GLN A 101 -4.87 -11.70 -7.94
C GLN A 101 -4.87 -10.45 -7.07
N ARG A 102 -4.09 -10.45 -5.98
CA ARG A 102 -4.03 -9.29 -5.08
C ARG A 102 -3.43 -8.06 -5.77
N ILE A 103 -2.39 -8.26 -6.58
CA ILE A 103 -1.77 -7.19 -7.37
C ILE A 103 -2.80 -6.62 -8.35
N ARG A 104 -3.48 -7.49 -9.08
CA ARG A 104 -4.49 -7.10 -10.06
C ARG A 104 -5.64 -6.31 -9.41
N GLU A 105 -6.11 -6.75 -8.25
CA GLU A 105 -7.18 -6.06 -7.53
C GLU A 105 -6.79 -4.63 -7.15
N GLU A 106 -5.58 -4.43 -6.65
CA GLU A 106 -5.12 -3.08 -6.30
C GLU A 106 -4.94 -2.20 -7.54
N LEU A 107 -4.34 -2.71 -8.59
CA LEU A 107 -4.18 -1.96 -9.84
C LEU A 107 -5.53 -1.61 -10.46
N THR A 108 -6.48 -2.55 -10.44
CA THR A 108 -7.83 -2.30 -10.97
C THR A 108 -8.50 -1.15 -10.23
N LYS A 109 -8.37 -1.10 -8.91
CA LYS A 109 -8.90 0.00 -8.11
C LYS A 109 -8.27 1.35 -8.48
N CYS A 110 -6.96 1.36 -8.73
CA CYS A 110 -6.25 2.57 -9.17
C CYS A 110 -6.78 3.05 -10.52
N PHE A 111 -6.83 2.17 -11.51
CA PHE A 111 -7.29 2.52 -12.85
C PHE A 111 -8.76 2.91 -12.88
N HIS A 112 -9.58 2.25 -12.08
CA HIS A 112 -11.00 2.58 -11.99
C HIS A 112 -11.23 3.98 -11.39
N ALA A 113 -10.40 4.38 -10.45
CA ALA A 113 -10.51 5.69 -9.80
C ALA A 113 -10.03 6.82 -10.70
N ASP A 114 -8.85 6.67 -11.32
CA ASP A 114 -8.25 7.68 -12.18
C ASP A 114 -7.23 7.04 -13.12
N THR A 115 -7.68 6.76 -14.34
CA THR A 115 -6.87 6.10 -15.36
C THR A 115 -5.61 6.89 -15.70
N MET A 116 -5.73 8.19 -15.90
CA MET A 116 -4.59 9.02 -16.29
C MET A 116 -3.52 9.10 -15.20
N THR A 117 -3.94 9.31 -13.96
CA THR A 117 -3.00 9.33 -12.83
C THR A 117 -2.37 7.97 -12.64
N SER A 118 -3.11 6.88 -12.83
CA SER A 118 -2.58 5.52 -12.74
C SER A 118 -1.54 5.24 -13.82
N LEU A 119 -1.77 5.71 -15.05
CA LEU A 119 -0.78 5.61 -16.13
C LEU A 119 0.48 6.41 -15.81
N GLN A 120 0.33 7.62 -15.28
CA GLN A 120 1.48 8.43 -14.86
C GLN A 120 2.30 7.73 -13.78
N MET A 121 1.64 7.11 -12.82
CA MET A 121 2.29 6.30 -11.79
C MET A 121 3.13 5.19 -12.42
N LEU A 122 2.58 4.46 -13.39
CA LEU A 122 3.30 3.38 -14.06
C LEU A 122 4.52 3.90 -14.82
N PHE A 123 4.42 5.05 -15.48
CA PHE A 123 5.57 5.66 -16.15
C PHE A 123 6.67 6.03 -15.17
N VAL A 124 6.32 6.60 -14.03
CA VAL A 124 7.30 6.94 -12.99
C VAL A 124 7.98 5.68 -12.45
N LEU A 125 7.20 4.62 -12.20
CA LEU A 125 7.75 3.35 -11.70
C LEU A 125 8.67 2.70 -12.71
N GLU A 126 8.34 2.74 -14.00
CA GLU A 126 9.20 2.21 -15.05
C GLU A 126 10.52 2.97 -15.14
N ASP A 127 10.48 4.29 -14.94
CA ASP A 127 11.68 5.14 -14.94
C ASP A 127 12.60 4.81 -13.76
N VAL A 128 12.00 4.59 -12.57
CA VAL A 128 12.75 4.25 -11.35
C VAL A 128 13.27 2.81 -11.39
N HIS A 129 12.46 1.89 -11.89
CA HIS A 129 12.78 0.46 -11.93
C HIS A 129 12.52 -0.10 -13.34
N PRO A 130 13.44 0.10 -14.31
CA PRO A 130 13.24 -0.39 -15.67
C PRO A 130 12.98 -1.90 -15.73
N GLY A 131 11.93 -2.29 -16.45
CA GLY A 131 11.48 -3.68 -16.57
C GLY A 131 10.59 -4.19 -15.43
N MET A 132 10.46 -3.44 -14.37
CA MET A 132 9.72 -3.88 -13.18
C MET A 132 8.22 -4.00 -13.44
N ILE A 133 7.67 -3.09 -14.24
CA ILE A 133 6.23 -3.12 -14.56
C ILE A 133 5.87 -4.42 -15.26
N GLU A 134 6.66 -4.80 -16.27
CA GLU A 134 6.40 -6.04 -16.99
C GLU A 134 6.61 -7.27 -16.10
N GLU A 135 7.68 -7.30 -15.33
CA GLU A 135 8.02 -8.45 -14.51
C GLU A 135 7.10 -8.67 -13.31
N VAL A 136 6.64 -7.58 -12.69
CA VAL A 136 5.88 -7.68 -11.43
C VAL A 136 4.40 -7.35 -11.62
N LEU A 137 4.09 -6.23 -12.24
CA LEU A 137 2.72 -5.73 -12.30
C LEU A 137 1.93 -6.30 -13.50
N PHE A 138 2.63 -6.71 -14.54
CA PHE A 138 2.01 -7.27 -15.74
C PHE A 138 2.64 -8.60 -16.13
N GLN A 139 2.94 -9.43 -15.12
CA GLN A 139 3.49 -10.79 -15.35
C GLN A 139 2.55 -11.63 -16.20
N ASP A 140 3.15 -12.59 -16.91
CA ASP A 140 2.42 -13.50 -17.78
C ASP A 140 1.29 -14.21 -17.03
N GLY A 141 0.11 -14.23 -17.64
CA GLY A 141 -1.07 -14.87 -17.07
C GLY A 141 -1.80 -14.07 -16.00
N MET A 142 -1.27 -12.90 -15.60
CA MET A 142 -1.94 -12.07 -14.60
C MET A 142 -3.23 -11.47 -15.11
N TRP A 143 -3.25 -11.02 -16.38
CA TRP A 143 -4.39 -10.37 -17.00
C TRP A 143 -4.97 -11.27 -18.07
N LEU A 144 -6.30 -11.30 -18.13
CA LEU A 144 -6.99 -12.01 -19.18
C LEU A 144 -6.74 -11.31 -20.52
N LYS A 145 -6.35 -12.09 -21.51
CA LYS A 145 -6.20 -11.57 -22.86
C LYS A 145 -7.57 -11.45 -23.49
N PRO A 146 -7.85 -10.36 -24.23
CA PRO A 146 -9.11 -10.25 -24.95
C PRO A 146 -9.26 -11.43 -25.94
N THR A 147 -10.41 -12.06 -25.92
CA THR A 147 -10.73 -13.12 -26.88
C THR A 147 -11.65 -12.51 -27.93
N PHE A 148 -11.19 -12.50 -29.16
CA PHE A 148 -12.02 -12.02 -30.27
C PHE A 148 -12.65 -13.24 -30.91
N GLU A 149 -13.96 -13.37 -30.72
CA GLU A 149 -14.73 -14.38 -31.44
C GLU A 149 -15.12 -13.84 -32.81
N LYS A 150 -14.98 -14.71 -33.81
CA LYS A 150 -15.39 -14.36 -35.15
C LYS A 150 -16.89 -14.61 -35.36
#